data_04226589ff6a5ed2b608e389566a2a90
#
_entry.id   04226589ff6a5ed2b608e389566a2a90
#
_cell.length_a   1.000
_cell.length_b   1.000
_cell.length_c   1.000
_cell.angle_alpha   90.00
_cell.angle_beta   90.00
_cell.angle_gamma   90.00
#
_symmetry.space_group_name_H-M   'P 1'
#
loop_
_entity.id
_entity.type
_entity.pdbx_description
1 polymer ?
#
loop_
_entity_poly.entity_id
_entity_poly.type
_entity_poly.pdbx_seq_one_letter_code
_entity_poly.pdbx_strand_id
1 'polypeptide(L)'
;IRIPLNEESGKTGGQIEEFLMQFNGEGIQHIALLTDDLLKSVDALQMAGIPLMTAPNDIYYEMLEERLPGHGEPVAELQARGILMDGSTANGEKRLLLQIFSQTLLGPVFFEFIQRKADEGFGEGNFKALFESMERDQVRRGVLNVEEPAQ
;
A
#
# COMPACT_ATOMS: atom_id res chain seq x y z
N ILE A 1 6.13 17.40 -10.87
CA ILE A 1 6.48 15.98 -11.00
C ILE A 1 7.51 15.68 -9.91
N ARG A 2 7.32 14.58 -9.18
CA ARG A 2 8.26 14.05 -8.20
C ARG A 2 8.75 12.70 -8.70
N ILE A 3 10.04 12.43 -8.56
CA ILE A 3 10.67 11.19 -9.01
C ILE A 3 11.43 10.63 -7.81
N PRO A 4 10.85 9.69 -7.03
CA PRO A 4 11.59 8.99 -6.00
C PRO A 4 12.58 8.02 -6.66
N LEU A 5 13.81 7.99 -6.12
CA LEU A 5 14.82 7.03 -6.53
C LEU A 5 14.90 5.93 -5.49
N ASN A 6 14.70 4.70 -5.92
CA ASN A 6 14.84 3.51 -5.09
C ASN A 6 16.12 2.79 -5.44
N GLU A 7 16.84 2.34 -4.43
CA GLU A 7 18.08 1.62 -4.55
C GLU A 7 17.98 0.27 -3.82
N GLU A 8 18.58 -0.77 -4.39
CA GLU A 8 18.64 -2.08 -3.74
C GLU A 8 19.51 -2.00 -2.48
N SER A 9 18.98 -2.48 -1.36
CA SER A 9 19.65 -2.42 -0.05
C SER A 9 20.68 -3.52 0.20
N GLY A 10 21.06 -4.30 -0.83
CA GLY A 10 22.04 -5.38 -0.73
C GLY A 10 21.51 -6.69 -0.12
N LYS A 11 20.22 -6.82 0.09
CA LYS A 11 19.54 -8.08 0.42
C LYS A 11 19.04 -8.71 -0.87
N THR A 12 19.49 -9.91 -1.19
CA THR A 12 19.03 -10.66 -2.36
C THR A 12 17.54 -10.99 -2.26
N GLY A 13 16.79 -10.85 -3.37
CA GLY A 13 15.38 -11.25 -3.48
C GLY A 13 14.37 -10.14 -3.20
N GLY A 14 14.75 -8.86 -3.26
CA GLY A 14 13.83 -7.72 -3.11
C GLY A 14 13.07 -7.37 -4.39
N GLN A 15 11.99 -6.58 -4.25
CA GLN A 15 11.18 -6.11 -5.39
C GLN A 15 11.99 -5.30 -6.40
N ILE A 16 13.01 -4.57 -5.94
CA ILE A 16 13.87 -3.76 -6.80
C ILE A 16 14.77 -4.67 -7.66
N GLU A 17 15.36 -5.71 -7.05
CA GLU A 17 16.15 -6.69 -7.77
C GLU A 17 15.32 -7.42 -8.83
N GLU A 18 14.10 -7.86 -8.47
CA GLU A 18 13.19 -8.50 -9.42
C GLU A 18 12.87 -7.57 -10.60
N PHE A 19 12.57 -6.30 -10.32
CA PHE A 19 12.34 -5.30 -11.36
C PHE A 19 13.55 -5.14 -12.27
N LEU A 20 14.75 -4.95 -11.71
CA LEU A 20 16.00 -4.79 -12.48
C LEU A 20 16.26 -5.98 -13.40
N MET A 21 16.00 -7.20 -12.92
CA MET A 21 16.15 -8.42 -13.72
C MET A 21 15.11 -8.48 -14.86
N GLN A 22 13.85 -8.21 -14.57
CA GLN A 22 12.77 -8.30 -15.57
C GLN A 22 12.82 -7.16 -16.58
N PHE A 23 13.17 -5.95 -16.13
CA PHE A 23 13.33 -4.78 -16.98
C PHE A 23 14.63 -4.78 -17.78
N ASN A 24 15.59 -5.61 -17.36
CA ASN A 24 16.96 -5.71 -17.89
C ASN A 24 17.76 -4.43 -17.68
N GLY A 25 17.70 -3.86 -16.49
CA GLY A 25 18.43 -2.66 -16.10
C GLY A 25 17.61 -1.67 -15.31
N GLU A 26 18.12 -0.47 -15.13
CA GLU A 26 17.45 0.64 -14.43
C GLU A 26 16.34 1.24 -15.29
N GLY A 27 15.26 1.69 -14.64
CA GLY A 27 14.15 2.30 -15.35
C GLY A 27 13.00 2.73 -14.43
N ILE A 28 11.90 3.11 -15.05
CA ILE A 28 10.68 3.50 -14.33
C ILE A 28 9.94 2.24 -13.91
N GLN A 29 9.84 1.99 -12.61
CA GLN A 29 9.12 0.86 -12.04
C GLN A 29 7.60 1.10 -12.05
N HIS A 30 7.16 2.30 -11.66
CA HIS A 30 5.76 2.66 -11.65
C HIS A 30 5.52 4.13 -11.96
N ILE A 31 4.29 4.42 -12.33
CA ILE A 31 3.80 5.79 -12.58
C ILE A 31 2.62 6.02 -11.66
N ALA A 32 2.72 7.04 -10.78
CA ALA A 32 1.64 7.43 -9.90
C ALA A 32 0.73 8.48 -10.55
N LEU A 33 -0.56 8.21 -10.57
CA LEU A 33 -1.61 9.05 -11.12
C LEU A 33 -2.47 9.61 -9.99
N LEU A 34 -2.59 10.93 -9.92
CA LEU A 34 -3.38 11.62 -8.91
C LEU A 34 -4.86 11.66 -9.30
N THR A 35 -5.73 11.44 -8.32
CA THR A 35 -7.18 11.63 -8.44
C THR A 35 -7.72 12.41 -7.24
N ASP A 36 -8.85 13.10 -7.44
CA ASP A 36 -9.58 13.80 -6.38
C ASP A 36 -10.53 12.86 -5.61
N ASP A 37 -10.88 11.70 -6.19
CA ASP A 37 -11.78 10.71 -5.60
C ASP A 37 -11.33 9.30 -5.98
N LEU A 38 -10.55 8.68 -5.08
CA LEU A 38 -9.99 7.35 -5.36
C LEU A 38 -11.06 6.25 -5.35
N LEU A 39 -12.10 6.37 -4.52
CA LEU A 39 -13.20 5.40 -4.50
C LEU A 39 -13.86 5.28 -5.88
N LYS A 40 -14.25 6.41 -6.46
CA LYS A 40 -14.84 6.44 -7.81
C LYS A 40 -13.85 6.00 -8.89
N SER A 41 -12.59 6.38 -8.74
CA SER A 41 -11.56 5.99 -9.72
C SER A 41 -11.36 4.48 -9.72
N VAL A 42 -11.34 3.83 -8.56
CA VAL A 42 -11.22 2.37 -8.45
C VAL A 42 -12.44 1.68 -9.07
N ASP A 43 -13.65 2.15 -8.80
CA ASP A 43 -14.87 1.61 -9.43
C ASP A 43 -14.79 1.69 -10.96
N ALA A 44 -14.32 2.81 -11.50
CA ALA A 44 -14.15 2.99 -12.94
C ALA A 44 -13.06 2.09 -13.53
N LEU A 45 -11.93 1.92 -12.83
CA LEU A 45 -10.85 1.02 -13.23
C LEU A 45 -11.31 -0.44 -13.27
N GLN A 46 -12.06 -0.88 -12.26
CA GLN A 46 -12.62 -2.22 -12.19
C GLN A 46 -13.64 -2.47 -13.31
N MET A 47 -14.53 -1.49 -13.57
CA MET A 47 -15.47 -1.55 -14.70
C MET A 47 -14.76 -1.61 -16.05
N ALA A 48 -13.62 -0.95 -16.19
CA ALA A 48 -12.79 -0.99 -17.39
C ALA A 48 -11.95 -2.28 -17.51
N GLY A 49 -12.01 -3.16 -16.52
CA GLY A 49 -11.25 -4.42 -16.52
C GLY A 49 -9.76 -4.26 -16.26
N ILE A 50 -9.34 -3.15 -15.65
CA ILE A 50 -7.94 -2.96 -15.26
C ILE A 50 -7.61 -3.87 -14.07
N PRO A 51 -6.63 -4.77 -14.21
CA PRO A 51 -6.26 -5.67 -13.12
C PRO A 51 -5.55 -4.89 -12.01
N LEU A 52 -6.14 -4.89 -10.83
CA LEU A 52 -5.55 -4.29 -9.63
C LEU A 52 -4.81 -5.37 -8.82
N MET A 53 -3.84 -4.94 -8.00
CA MET A 53 -3.15 -5.83 -7.07
C MET A 53 -4.15 -6.41 -6.06
N THR A 54 -3.81 -7.59 -5.52
CA THR A 54 -4.61 -8.24 -4.48
C THR A 54 -4.74 -7.34 -3.26
N ALA A 55 -5.97 -7.16 -2.81
CA ALA A 55 -6.25 -6.42 -1.58
C ALA A 55 -5.52 -7.03 -0.37
N PRO A 56 -5.10 -6.20 0.60
CA PRO A 56 -4.59 -6.71 1.87
C PRO A 56 -5.64 -7.54 2.61
N ASN A 57 -5.18 -8.31 3.59
CA ASN A 57 -6.07 -9.08 4.46
C ASN A 57 -6.92 -8.17 5.37
N ASP A 58 -7.95 -8.74 6.00
CA ASP A 58 -8.89 -7.99 6.85
C ASP A 58 -8.18 -7.30 8.02
N ILE A 59 -7.10 -7.90 8.54
CA ILE A 59 -6.34 -7.36 9.68
C ILE A 59 -5.72 -6.01 9.35
N TYR A 60 -5.28 -5.80 8.10
CA TYR A 60 -4.76 -4.51 7.66
C TYR A 60 -5.78 -3.39 7.92
N TYR A 61 -7.06 -3.63 7.61
CA TYR A 61 -8.13 -2.64 7.80
C TYR A 61 -8.55 -2.50 9.26
N GLU A 62 -8.52 -3.59 10.04
CA GLU A 62 -8.74 -3.56 11.49
C GLU A 62 -7.70 -2.69 12.21
N MET A 63 -6.46 -2.65 11.71
CA MET A 63 -5.36 -1.85 12.27
C MET A 63 -5.44 -0.35 11.92
N LEU A 64 -6.31 0.08 11.01
CA LEU A 64 -6.31 1.47 10.54
C LEU A 64 -6.60 2.46 11.65
N GLU A 65 -7.55 2.19 12.54
CA GLU A 65 -7.85 3.09 13.65
C GLU A 65 -6.74 3.12 14.71
N GLU A 66 -6.01 2.01 14.89
CA GLU A 66 -4.82 1.96 15.75
C GLU A 66 -3.68 2.81 15.18
N ARG A 67 -3.45 2.71 13.87
CA ARG A 67 -2.36 3.41 13.16
C ARG A 67 -2.64 4.90 12.96
N LEU A 68 -3.87 5.24 12.66
CA LEU A 68 -4.33 6.58 12.27
C LEU A 68 -5.61 6.95 13.05
N PRO A 69 -5.51 7.15 14.38
CA PRO A 69 -6.68 7.38 15.21
C PRO A 69 -7.52 8.57 14.75
N GLY A 70 -8.83 8.38 14.62
CA GLY A 70 -9.75 9.44 14.21
C GLY A 70 -9.58 9.89 12.76
N HIS A 71 -9.03 9.07 11.88
CA HIS A 71 -8.83 9.39 10.46
C HIS A 71 -10.14 9.78 9.74
N GLY A 72 -11.27 9.15 10.10
CA GLY A 72 -12.60 9.49 9.59
C GLY A 72 -12.90 9.00 8.18
N GLU A 73 -12.04 8.15 7.60
CA GLU A 73 -12.29 7.53 6.30
C GLU A 73 -13.24 6.32 6.43
N PRO A 74 -14.04 6.01 5.41
CA PRO A 74 -14.99 4.88 5.43
C PRO A 74 -14.24 3.55 5.23
N VAL A 75 -13.75 2.94 6.30
CA VAL A 75 -12.91 1.72 6.27
C VAL A 75 -13.53 0.60 5.44
N ALA A 76 -14.84 0.36 5.58
CA ALA A 76 -15.54 -0.67 4.83
C ALA A 76 -15.48 -0.43 3.29
N GLU A 77 -15.55 0.83 2.86
CA GLU A 77 -15.46 1.21 1.45
C GLU A 77 -14.03 1.07 0.91
N LEU A 78 -13.03 1.39 1.75
CA LEU A 78 -11.61 1.17 1.42
C LEU A 78 -11.33 -0.33 1.26
N GLN A 79 -11.78 -1.13 2.23
CA GLN A 79 -11.60 -2.58 2.24
C GLN A 79 -12.27 -3.25 1.04
N ALA A 80 -13.51 -2.88 0.72
CA ALA A 80 -14.24 -3.43 -0.41
C ALA A 80 -13.51 -3.23 -1.76
N ARG A 81 -12.67 -2.20 -1.85
CA ARG A 81 -11.91 -1.86 -3.07
C ARG A 81 -10.42 -2.19 -3.00
N GLY A 82 -9.94 -2.66 -1.86
CA GLY A 82 -8.50 -2.94 -1.65
C GLY A 82 -7.63 -1.68 -1.56
N ILE A 83 -8.22 -0.53 -1.17
CA ILE A 83 -7.50 0.73 -1.06
C ILE A 83 -6.67 0.75 0.23
N LEU A 84 -5.41 1.11 0.09
CA LEU A 84 -4.47 1.32 1.19
C LEU A 84 -4.57 2.75 1.71
N MET A 85 -4.29 2.94 3.01
CA MET A 85 -4.24 4.27 3.63
C MET A 85 -2.98 4.43 4.47
N ASP A 86 -2.27 5.52 4.24
CA ASP A 86 -1.10 5.96 5.01
C ASP A 86 -1.25 7.42 5.44
N GLY A 87 -0.35 7.91 6.27
CA GLY A 87 -0.33 9.30 6.68
C GLY A 87 -0.13 9.50 8.19
N SER A 88 -0.69 10.57 8.72
CA SER A 88 -0.62 10.92 10.13
C SER A 88 -1.86 11.67 10.60
N THR A 89 -2.31 11.35 11.80
CA THR A 89 -3.37 12.08 12.53
C THR A 89 -2.84 12.77 13.79
N ALA A 90 -1.52 12.92 13.89
CA ALA A 90 -0.87 13.54 15.05
C ALA A 90 -1.27 15.01 15.22
N ASN A 91 -1.33 15.47 16.48
CA ASN A 91 -1.65 16.86 16.85
C ASN A 91 -3.01 17.38 16.35
N GLY A 92 -3.96 16.47 16.04
CA GLY A 92 -5.26 16.84 15.51
C GLY A 92 -5.28 17.22 14.03
N GLU A 93 -4.15 17.17 13.35
CA GLU A 93 -4.05 17.34 11.90
C GLU A 93 -4.23 16.00 11.20
N LYS A 94 -5.08 15.98 10.18
CA LYS A 94 -5.26 14.80 9.33
C LYS A 94 -4.52 14.99 8.02
N ARG A 95 -3.45 14.23 7.84
CA ARG A 95 -2.70 14.14 6.58
C ARG A 95 -2.76 12.70 6.12
N LEU A 96 -3.55 12.43 5.10
CA LEU A 96 -3.82 11.09 4.64
C LEU A 96 -3.47 10.93 3.17
N LEU A 97 -2.98 9.76 2.82
CA LEU A 97 -2.71 9.29 1.47
C LEU A 97 -3.49 8.00 1.27
N LEU A 98 -4.41 8.01 0.31
CA LEU A 98 -5.06 6.80 -0.17
C LEU A 98 -4.37 6.34 -1.43
N GLN A 99 -4.12 5.04 -1.58
CA GLN A 99 -3.42 4.49 -2.74
C GLN A 99 -3.86 3.08 -3.08
N ILE A 100 -3.77 2.73 -4.36
CA ILE A 100 -3.95 1.39 -4.89
C ILE A 100 -3.05 1.19 -6.10
N PHE A 101 -2.65 -0.05 -6.37
CA PHE A 101 -1.73 -0.38 -7.44
C PHE A 101 -2.40 -1.29 -8.46
N SER A 102 -2.06 -1.11 -9.74
CA SER A 102 -2.35 -2.11 -10.76
C SER A 102 -1.41 -3.30 -10.63
N GLN A 103 -1.77 -4.43 -11.23
CA GLN A 103 -0.78 -5.43 -11.60
C GLN A 103 0.18 -4.85 -12.63
N THR A 104 1.26 -5.55 -12.95
CA THR A 104 2.19 -5.14 -13.99
C THR A 104 1.49 -5.17 -15.36
N LEU A 105 1.50 -4.06 -16.08
CA LEU A 105 0.77 -3.88 -17.34
C LEU A 105 1.69 -3.70 -18.55
N LEU A 106 2.90 -3.20 -18.35
CA LEU A 106 3.89 -2.94 -19.40
C LEU A 106 5.23 -3.62 -19.01
N GLY A 107 5.33 -4.94 -19.23
CA GLY A 107 6.43 -5.71 -18.65
C GLY A 107 6.36 -5.62 -17.14
N PRO A 108 7.46 -5.33 -16.41
CA PRO A 108 7.44 -5.20 -14.94
C PRO A 108 6.90 -3.86 -14.43
N VAL A 109 6.47 -2.96 -15.34
CA VAL A 109 5.98 -1.62 -14.96
C VAL A 109 4.50 -1.69 -14.55
N PHE A 110 4.14 -1.00 -13.47
CA PHE A 110 2.78 -0.89 -12.98
C PHE A 110 2.36 0.57 -12.74
N PHE A 111 1.09 0.77 -12.44
CA PHE A 111 0.54 2.08 -12.13
C PHE A 111 0.07 2.12 -10.68
N GLU A 112 0.28 3.28 -10.07
CA GLU A 112 -0.26 3.66 -8.78
C GLU A 112 -1.36 4.70 -8.99
N PHE A 113 -2.47 4.58 -8.28
CA PHE A 113 -3.53 5.58 -8.24
C PHE A 113 -3.62 6.12 -6.83
N ILE A 114 -3.49 7.44 -6.67
CA ILE A 114 -3.39 8.10 -5.37
C ILE A 114 -4.39 9.23 -5.21
N GLN A 115 -4.90 9.36 -3.99
CA GLN A 115 -5.60 10.54 -3.53
C GLN A 115 -4.89 11.11 -2.31
N ARG A 116 -4.48 12.38 -2.40
CA ARG A 116 -3.82 13.10 -1.31
C ARG A 116 -4.82 13.93 -0.53
N LYS A 117 -4.89 13.72 0.76
CA LYS A 117 -5.66 14.51 1.72
C LYS A 117 -4.65 15.17 2.68
N ALA A 118 -3.96 16.21 2.18
CA ALA A 118 -2.90 16.96 2.85
C ALA A 118 -1.62 16.16 3.18
N ASP A 119 -1.50 14.90 2.76
CA ASP A 119 -0.26 14.13 2.86
C ASP A 119 0.59 14.27 1.60
N GLU A 120 1.89 14.52 1.80
CA GLU A 120 2.87 14.71 0.72
C GLU A 120 3.87 13.52 0.61
N GLY A 121 3.72 12.50 1.46
CA GLY A 121 4.53 11.29 1.48
C GLY A 121 4.31 10.37 0.27
N PHE A 122 4.97 9.23 0.29
CA PHE A 122 4.90 8.21 -0.76
C PHE A 122 4.26 6.90 -0.27
N GLY A 123 3.64 6.89 0.93
CA GLY A 123 2.95 5.72 1.47
C GLY A 123 3.89 4.66 2.07
N GLU A 124 5.06 5.08 2.55
CA GLU A 124 6.05 4.17 3.14
C GLU A 124 5.50 3.38 4.34
N GLY A 125 4.59 3.98 5.10
CA GLY A 125 3.92 3.33 6.22
C GLY A 125 3.06 2.13 5.83
N ASN A 126 2.57 2.08 4.59
CA ASN A 126 1.79 0.95 4.09
C ASN A 126 2.61 -0.33 3.98
N PHE A 127 3.89 -0.24 3.59
CA PHE A 127 4.75 -1.43 3.53
C PHE A 127 4.87 -2.09 4.89
N LYS A 128 5.17 -1.29 5.93
CA LYS A 128 5.24 -1.79 7.31
C LYS A 128 3.91 -2.40 7.75
N ALA A 129 2.79 -1.70 7.51
CA ALA A 129 1.47 -2.16 7.88
C ALA A 129 1.05 -3.45 7.18
N LEU A 130 1.41 -3.63 5.92
CA LEU A 130 1.16 -4.87 5.19
C LEU A 130 1.91 -6.05 5.81
N PHE A 131 3.20 -5.88 6.15
CA PHE A 131 3.97 -6.92 6.85
C PHE A 131 3.37 -7.24 8.21
N GLU A 132 3.09 -6.24 9.03
CA GLU A 132 2.47 -6.43 10.36
C GLU A 132 1.12 -7.14 10.25
N SER A 133 0.30 -6.81 9.25
CA SER A 133 -0.99 -7.46 9.06
C SER A 133 -0.85 -8.94 8.68
N MET A 134 0.15 -9.28 7.87
CA MET A 134 0.46 -10.68 7.52
C MET A 134 0.95 -11.47 8.74
N GLU A 135 1.82 -10.89 9.56
CA GLU A 135 2.29 -11.51 10.81
C GLU A 135 1.14 -11.75 11.79
N ARG A 136 0.29 -10.74 12.04
CA ARG A 136 -0.90 -10.87 12.89
C ARG A 136 -1.88 -11.91 12.36
N ASP A 137 -2.05 -12.03 11.05
CA ASP A 137 -2.87 -13.08 10.43
C ASP A 137 -2.27 -14.47 10.64
N GLN A 138 -0.95 -14.62 10.52
CA GLN A 138 -0.26 -15.89 10.78
C GLN A 138 -0.41 -16.32 12.25
N VAL A 139 -0.31 -15.37 13.18
CA VAL A 139 -0.57 -15.63 14.61
C VAL A 139 -2.03 -16.03 14.84
N ARG A 140 -3.00 -15.28 14.25
CA ARG A 140 -4.44 -15.60 14.35
C ARG A 140 -4.75 -17.00 13.85
N ARG A 141 -4.09 -17.45 12.78
CA ARG A 141 -4.26 -18.80 12.22
C ARG A 141 -3.45 -19.89 12.94
N GLY A 142 -2.65 -19.53 13.96
CA GLY A 142 -1.81 -20.46 14.71
C GLY A 142 -0.59 -21.01 13.94
N VAL A 143 -0.16 -20.32 12.89
CA VAL A 143 1.02 -20.68 12.09
C VAL A 143 2.30 -20.14 12.73
N LEU A 144 2.23 -18.97 13.37
CA LEU A 144 3.29 -18.39 14.19
C LEU A 144 2.88 -18.41 15.67
N ASN A 145 3.77 -18.95 16.51
CA ASN A 145 3.67 -18.75 17.95
C ASN A 145 4.48 -17.52 18.31
N VAL A 146 3.86 -16.54 18.95
CA VAL A 146 4.60 -15.46 19.61
C VAL A 146 5.22 -16.07 20.85
N GLU A 147 6.53 -16.32 20.87
CA GLU A 147 7.24 -16.63 22.11
C GLU A 147 7.13 -15.38 22.99
N GLU A 148 6.42 -15.49 24.11
CA GLU A 148 6.48 -14.45 25.14
C GLU A 148 7.95 -14.29 25.56
N PRO A 149 8.48 -13.06 25.66
CA PRO A 149 9.81 -12.86 26.18
C PRO A 149 9.87 -13.44 27.60
N ALA A 150 10.78 -14.36 27.82
CA ALA A 150 11.02 -14.95 29.12
C ALA A 150 11.24 -13.84 30.16
N GLN A 151 10.45 -13.87 31.24
CA GLN A 151 10.53 -12.94 32.38
C GLN A 151 11.86 -13.10 33.14
#